data_649784f99ec52124ab21aa9d6f907772
#
_entry.id   649784f99ec52124ab21aa9d6f907772
#
_cell.length_a   1.000
_cell.length_b   1.000
_cell.length_c   1.000
_cell.angle_alpha   90.00
_cell.angle_beta   90.00
_cell.angle_gamma   90.00
#
_symmetry.space_group_name_H-M   'P 1'
#
loop_
_entity.id
_entity.type
_entity.pdbx_description
1 polymer ?
#
loop_
_entity_poly.entity_id
_entity_poly.type
_entity_poly.pdbx_seq_one_letter_code
_entity_poly.pdbx_strand_id
1 'polypeptide(L)' 'AGEGVRVNAVCPGVIRTAMVDAALKSAPDAMSQLAATTPMGRFGEPEELANVIVWLCSDEASYVTGVYLPVDGGYVAQ' A
#
# COMPACT_ATOMS: atom_id res chain seq x y z
N ALA A 1 -8.06 2.69 22.60
CA ALA A 1 -6.90 3.58 22.75
C ALA A 1 -6.69 4.01 24.20
N GLY A 2 -7.76 4.16 24.98
CA GLY A 2 -7.65 4.56 26.38
C GLY A 2 -6.87 3.58 27.26
N GLU A 3 -6.64 2.37 26.79
CA GLU A 3 -5.90 1.33 27.52
C GLU A 3 -4.51 1.08 26.94
N GLY A 4 -4.00 2.02 26.15
CA GLY A 4 -2.67 1.89 25.55
C GLY A 4 -2.61 1.07 24.30
N VAL A 5 -3.76 0.72 23.71
CA VAL A 5 -3.83 -0.03 22.45
C VAL A 5 -4.13 0.93 21.31
N ARG A 6 -3.32 0.89 20.27
CA ARG A 6 -3.54 1.65 19.04
C ARG A 6 -4.07 0.73 17.95
N VAL A 7 -5.03 1.20 17.18
CA VAL A 7 -5.61 0.45 16.07
C VAL A 7 -5.60 1.34 14.83
N ASN A 8 -4.95 0.87 13.79
CA ASN A 8 -4.86 1.56 12.51
C ASN A 8 -5.16 0.60 11.37
N ALA A 9 -5.60 1.14 10.25
CA ALA A 9 -5.85 0.36 9.05
C ALA A 9 -4.96 0.84 7.91
N VAL A 10 -4.48 -0.10 7.09
CA VAL A 10 -3.68 0.19 5.91
C VAL A 10 -4.47 -0.26 4.70
N CYS A 11 -4.57 0.61 3.69
CA CYS A 11 -5.26 0.31 2.45
C CYS A 11 -4.26 0.28 1.31
N PRO A 12 -3.76 -0.91 0.93
CA PRO A 12 -2.81 -0.99 -0.16
C PRO A 12 -3.49 -0.78 -1.51
N GLY A 13 -2.74 -0.20 -2.44
CA GLY A 13 -3.08 -0.25 -3.86
C GLY A 13 -2.64 -1.57 -4.45
N VAL A 14 -2.29 -1.58 -5.74
CA VAL A 14 -1.80 -2.79 -6.38
C VAL A 14 -0.33 -3.00 -6.01
N ILE A 15 -0.09 -4.05 -5.25
CA ILE A 15 1.25 -4.42 -4.77
C ILE A 15 1.76 -5.58 -5.63
N ARG A 16 3.02 -5.52 -6.00
CA ARG A 16 3.66 -6.53 -6.82
C ARG A 16 3.82 -7.83 -6.04
N THR A 17 3.07 -8.84 -6.46
CA THR A 17 3.06 -10.17 -5.87
C THR A 17 3.33 -11.19 -6.96
N ALA A 18 3.43 -12.47 -6.61
CA ALA A 18 3.57 -13.54 -7.61
C ALA A 18 2.41 -13.53 -8.60
N MET A 19 1.19 -13.24 -8.13
CA MET A 19 0.02 -13.15 -8.99
C MET A 19 0.15 -11.98 -9.98
N VAL A 20 0.60 -10.81 -9.51
CA VAL A 20 0.82 -9.64 -10.36
C VAL A 20 1.94 -9.92 -11.36
N ASP A 21 3.03 -10.55 -10.92
CA ASP A 21 4.13 -10.92 -11.81
C ASP A 21 3.68 -11.87 -12.93
N ALA A 22 2.82 -12.84 -12.59
CA ALA A 22 2.25 -13.74 -13.59
C ALA A 22 1.37 -12.98 -14.60
N ALA A 23 0.56 -12.04 -14.12
CA ALA A 23 -0.28 -11.21 -14.98
C ALA A 23 0.55 -10.31 -15.89
N LEU A 24 1.69 -9.79 -15.41
CA LEU A 24 2.61 -9.00 -16.22
C LEU A 24 3.17 -9.80 -17.39
N LYS A 25 3.36 -11.11 -17.22
CA LYS A 25 3.84 -11.97 -18.29
C LYS A 25 2.73 -12.32 -19.28
N SER A 26 1.51 -12.56 -18.80
CA SER A 26 0.40 -13.02 -19.65
C SER A 26 -0.40 -11.87 -20.28
N ALA A 27 -0.43 -10.70 -19.66
CA ALA A 27 -1.21 -9.56 -20.14
C ALA A 27 -0.45 -8.24 -19.88
N PRO A 28 0.74 -8.06 -20.52
CA PRO A 28 1.58 -6.90 -20.21
C PRO A 28 0.91 -5.56 -20.52
N ASP A 29 0.12 -5.48 -21.59
CA ASP A 29 -0.52 -4.21 -21.96
C ASP A 29 -1.61 -3.81 -20.95
N ALA A 30 -2.42 -4.79 -20.52
CA ALA A 30 -3.45 -4.54 -19.53
C ALA A 30 -2.84 -4.12 -18.19
N MET A 31 -1.73 -4.74 -17.80
CA MET A 31 -1.05 -4.41 -16.55
C MET A 31 -0.38 -3.05 -16.63
N SER A 32 0.17 -2.67 -17.78
CA SER A 32 0.71 -1.32 -17.99
C SER A 32 -0.38 -0.26 -17.86
N GLN A 33 -1.56 -0.53 -18.42
CA GLN A 33 -2.69 0.38 -18.29
C GLN A 33 -3.15 0.51 -16.84
N LEU A 34 -3.16 -0.60 -16.10
CA LEU A 34 -3.52 -0.58 -14.71
C LEU A 34 -2.52 0.23 -13.88
N ALA A 35 -1.23 0.04 -14.12
CA ALA A 35 -0.20 0.85 -13.45
C ALA A 35 -0.35 2.34 -13.75
N ALA A 36 -0.73 2.68 -14.99
CA ALA A 36 -0.90 4.06 -15.40
C ALA A 36 -2.08 4.75 -14.71
N THR A 37 -3.02 4.01 -14.13
CA THR A 37 -4.13 4.61 -13.36
C THR A 37 -3.66 5.17 -12.01
N THR A 38 -2.47 4.81 -11.58
CA THR A 38 -1.89 5.29 -10.33
C THR A 38 -1.03 6.52 -10.61
N PRO A 39 -1.16 7.62 -9.85
CA PRO A 39 -0.34 8.82 -10.09
C PRO A 39 1.16 8.55 -10.13
N MET A 40 1.68 7.63 -9.31
CA MET A 40 3.09 7.27 -9.36
C MET A 40 3.45 6.39 -10.57
N GLY A 41 2.45 5.88 -11.30
CA GLY A 41 2.66 5.19 -12.57
C GLY A 41 3.27 3.80 -12.46
N ARG A 42 3.22 3.20 -11.28
CA ARG A 42 3.81 1.87 -11.05
C ARG A 42 3.08 1.13 -9.94
N PHE A 43 3.30 -0.18 -9.87
CA PHE A 43 2.85 -0.97 -8.73
C PHE A 43 3.76 -0.73 -7.53
N GLY A 44 3.21 -0.91 -6.33
CA GLY A 44 4.01 -0.87 -5.12
C GLY A 44 4.79 -2.17 -4.93
N GLU A 45 5.92 -2.08 -4.26
CA GLU A 45 6.68 -3.27 -3.87
C GLU A 45 6.24 -3.73 -2.47
N PRO A 46 6.31 -5.04 -2.18
CA PRO A 46 5.92 -5.54 -0.86
C PRO A 46 6.63 -4.84 0.30
N GLU A 47 7.90 -4.48 0.13
CA GLU A 47 8.68 -3.79 1.15
C GLU A 47 8.12 -2.41 1.46
N GLU A 48 7.55 -1.74 0.46
CA GLU A 48 6.97 -0.40 0.65
C GLU A 48 5.75 -0.48 1.56
N LEU A 49 4.93 -1.50 1.40
CA LEU A 49 3.79 -1.73 2.29
C LEU A 49 4.25 -2.19 3.67
N ALA A 50 5.22 -3.13 3.71
CA ALA A 50 5.74 -3.66 4.96
C ALA A 50 6.36 -2.56 5.82
N ASN A 51 7.11 -1.63 5.22
CA ASN A 51 7.73 -0.52 5.94
C ASN A 51 6.70 0.36 6.64
N VAL A 52 5.56 0.61 6.00
CA VAL A 52 4.49 1.40 6.60
C VAL A 52 3.86 0.64 7.77
N ILE A 53 3.60 -0.65 7.60
CA ILE A 53 3.01 -1.48 8.65
C ILE A 53 3.93 -1.54 9.87
N VAL A 54 5.21 -1.77 9.66
CA VAL A 54 6.19 -1.83 10.74
C VAL A 54 6.26 -0.50 11.48
N TRP A 55 6.27 0.62 10.73
CA TRP A 55 6.30 1.94 11.35
C TRP A 55 5.05 2.19 12.20
N LEU A 56 3.87 1.87 11.67
CA LEU A 56 2.61 2.04 12.42
C LEU A 56 2.58 1.19 13.69
N CYS A 57 3.23 0.03 13.68
CA CYS A 57 3.29 -0.85 14.85
C CYS A 57 4.40 -0.46 15.82
N SER A 58 5.26 0.50 15.47
CA SER A 58 6.41 0.88 16.29
C SER A 58 6.07 2.00 17.25
N ASP A 59 6.95 2.22 18.23
CA ASP A 59 6.82 3.33 19.17
C ASP A 59 6.99 4.69 18.49
N GLU A 60 7.58 4.72 17.30
CA GLU A 60 7.72 5.97 16.53
C GLU A 60 6.37 6.51 16.08
N ALA A 61 5.35 5.65 16.00
CA ALA A 61 3.98 6.05 15.67
C ALA A 61 3.10 6.12 16.93
N SER A 62 3.68 6.41 18.07
CA SER A 62 3.01 6.30 19.38
C SER A 62 1.79 7.21 19.53
N TYR A 63 1.70 8.29 18.76
CA TYR A 63 0.56 9.20 18.81
C TYR A 63 -0.41 9.01 17.64
N VAL A 64 -0.27 7.89 16.89
CA VAL A 64 -1.08 7.58 15.71
C VAL A 64 -2.03 6.44 16.05
N THR A 65 -3.32 6.73 16.04
CA THR A 65 -4.37 5.71 16.22
C THR A 65 -5.61 6.14 15.45
N GLY A 66 -6.40 5.18 14.99
CA GLY A 66 -7.62 5.45 14.25
C GLY A 66 -7.38 5.91 12.81
N VAL A 67 -6.17 5.80 12.29
CA VAL A 67 -5.87 6.24 10.94
C VAL A 67 -6.27 5.15 9.94
N TYR A 68 -6.71 5.62 8.78
CA TYR A 68 -6.99 4.80 7.60
C TYR A 68 -6.03 5.29 6.53
N LEU A 69 -4.92 4.57 6.36
CA LEU A 69 -3.77 5.06 5.58
C LEU A 69 -3.67 4.35 4.23
N PRO A 70 -3.99 5.03 3.13
CA PRO A 70 -3.75 4.47 1.79
C PRO A 70 -2.26 4.40 1.49
N VAL A 71 -1.82 3.24 1.00
CA VAL A 71 -0.46 3.02 0.51
C VAL A 71 -0.61 2.53 -0.93
N ASP A 72 -0.86 3.47 -1.83
CA ASP A 72 -1.41 3.18 -3.15
C ASP A 72 -0.83 4.05 -4.28
N GLY A 73 0.31 4.68 -4.04
CA GLY A 73 0.94 5.54 -5.05
C GLY A 73 0.11 6.76 -5.44
N GLY A 74 -0.84 7.14 -4.59
CA GLY A 74 -1.68 8.32 -4.80
C GLY A 74 -3.02 8.02 -5.45
N TYR A 75 -3.41 6.76 -5.61
CA TYR A 75 -4.64 6.39 -6.34
C TYR A 75 -5.88 7.09 -5.77
N VAL A 76 -6.07 7.06 -4.45
CA VAL A 76 -7.27 7.69 -3.84
C VAL A 76 -7.18 9.21 -3.77
N ALA A 77 -6.02 9.80 -4.03
CA ALA A 77 -5.82 11.24 -3.96
C ALA A 77 -6.18 11.95 -5.27
N GLN A 78 -6.47 11.19 -6.32
CA GLN A 78 -6.80 11.78 -7.62
C GLN A 78 -8.28 12.14 -7.77
#